data_db6fa5859905e6eb8f14df29009197e4
#
_entry.id   db6fa5859905e6eb8f14df29009197e4
#
_cell.length_a   1.000
_cell.length_b   1.000
_cell.length_c   1.000
_cell.angle_alpha   90.00
_cell.angle_beta   90.00
_cell.angle_gamma   90.00
#
_symmetry.space_group_name_H-M   'P 1'
#
loop_
_entity.id
_entity.type
_entity.pdbx_description
1 polymer ?
#
loop_
_entity_poly.entity_id
_entity_poly.type
_entity_poly.pdbx_seq_one_letter_code
_entity_poly.pdbx_strand_id
1 'polypeptide(L)'
;MEQLAGQYPDIYMLDNVPQNEEYHAEGDVLTHTGLVCQNLIELPEWKELEGKEQEVLFLAAVFHDIGKAFCTKLQDGKWASPKHTIIGEKKFRGIIYRNIENYGLTWEEREYIAKLIRYHGTPIWAWAKRRPEFDLLKASESIS
;
A
#
# COMPACT_ATOMS: atom_id res chain seq x y z
N MET A 1 0.60 14.12 -6.21
CA MET A 1 -0.30 13.73 -5.13
C MET A 1 -1.76 13.92 -5.50
N GLU A 2 -2.13 15.10 -5.95
CA GLU A 2 -3.50 15.35 -6.39
C GLU A 2 -3.93 14.43 -7.51
N GLN A 3 -3.01 14.12 -8.43
CA GLN A 3 -3.28 13.25 -9.56
C GLN A 3 -3.60 11.82 -9.09
N LEU A 4 -2.82 11.29 -8.14
CA LEU A 4 -3.04 9.97 -7.60
C LEU A 4 -4.36 9.90 -6.82
N ALA A 5 -4.59 10.86 -5.93
CA ALA A 5 -5.82 10.90 -5.14
C ALA A 5 -7.05 11.16 -6.03
N GLY A 6 -6.90 11.89 -7.13
CA GLY A 6 -7.97 12.07 -8.11
C GLY A 6 -8.37 10.76 -8.77
N GLN A 7 -7.41 9.89 -9.05
CA GLN A 7 -7.66 8.58 -9.63
C GLN A 7 -8.17 7.57 -8.60
N TYR A 8 -7.72 7.69 -7.34
CA TYR A 8 -8.10 6.81 -6.25
C TYR A 8 -8.63 7.63 -5.08
N PRO A 9 -9.88 8.15 -5.17
CA PRO A 9 -10.39 9.11 -4.18
C PRO A 9 -10.36 8.64 -2.74
N ASP A 10 -10.43 7.34 -2.49
CA ASP A 10 -10.42 6.82 -1.13
C ASP A 10 -9.12 7.15 -0.38
N ILE A 11 -8.01 7.41 -1.07
CA ILE A 11 -6.77 7.74 -0.38
C ILE A 11 -6.71 9.19 0.10
N TYR A 12 -7.69 10.03 -0.26
CA TYR A 12 -7.78 11.38 0.32
C TYR A 12 -7.88 11.34 1.84
N MET A 13 -8.40 10.26 2.42
CA MET A 13 -8.45 10.13 3.87
C MET A 13 -7.07 10.08 4.52
N LEU A 14 -6.00 9.90 3.73
CA LEU A 14 -4.62 9.92 4.21
C LEU A 14 -4.02 11.33 4.25
N ASP A 15 -4.73 12.32 3.69
CA ASP A 15 -4.27 13.70 3.73
C ASP A 15 -4.21 14.18 5.17
N ASN A 16 -3.08 14.79 5.52
CA ASN A 16 -2.80 15.28 6.88
C ASN A 16 -2.73 14.22 7.96
N VAL A 17 -2.67 12.93 7.60
CA VAL A 17 -2.39 11.87 8.58
C VAL A 17 -0.90 11.91 8.88
N PRO A 18 -0.50 12.22 10.12
CA PRO A 18 0.93 12.41 10.45
C PRO A 18 1.68 11.09 10.56
N GLN A 19 3.00 11.18 10.43
CA GLN A 19 3.90 10.05 10.57
C GLN A 19 5.05 10.41 11.48
N ASN A 20 5.78 9.41 11.98
CA ASN A 20 6.99 9.60 12.76
C ASN A 20 8.06 10.25 11.88
N GLU A 21 8.47 11.47 12.21
CA GLU A 21 9.42 12.25 11.42
C GLU A 21 10.81 11.62 11.33
N GLU A 22 11.18 10.80 12.30
CA GLU A 22 12.47 10.11 12.28
C GLU A 22 12.59 9.15 11.10
N TYR A 23 11.46 8.56 10.68
CA TYR A 23 11.43 7.56 9.61
C TYR A 23 10.76 8.08 8.35
N HIS A 24 9.99 9.16 8.44
CA HIS A 24 9.16 9.67 7.35
C HIS A 24 9.23 11.18 7.31
N ALA A 25 10.39 11.70 6.92
CA ALA A 25 10.61 13.14 6.84
C ALA A 25 9.87 13.80 5.68
N GLU A 26 9.34 13.02 4.73
CA GLU A 26 8.68 13.52 3.53
C GLU A 26 7.32 14.16 3.78
N GLY A 27 6.71 13.95 4.97
CA GLY A 27 5.44 14.58 5.30
C GLY A 27 4.38 13.58 5.75
N ASP A 28 3.11 13.82 5.36
CA ASP A 28 1.99 12.99 5.77
C ASP A 28 1.92 11.66 5.01
N VAL A 29 0.96 10.81 5.39
CA VAL A 29 0.82 9.48 4.79
C VAL A 29 0.44 9.56 3.32
N LEU A 30 -0.34 10.56 2.91
CA LEU A 30 -0.70 10.72 1.49
C LEU A 30 0.56 11.00 0.65
N THR A 31 1.41 11.91 1.11
CA THR A 31 2.67 12.23 0.43
C THR A 31 3.56 11.00 0.35
N HIS A 32 3.68 10.26 1.46
CA HIS A 32 4.45 9.03 1.50
C HIS A 32 3.91 8.00 0.49
N THR A 33 2.60 7.83 0.43
CA THR A 33 1.96 6.89 -0.48
C THR A 33 2.32 7.20 -1.94
N GLY A 34 2.29 8.47 -2.30
CA GLY A 34 2.67 8.88 -3.65
C GLY A 34 4.13 8.61 -3.98
N LEU A 35 5.02 8.85 -3.01
CA LEU A 35 6.44 8.55 -3.20
C LEU A 35 6.68 7.04 -3.37
N VAL A 36 5.97 6.22 -2.60
CA VAL A 36 6.08 4.75 -2.74
C VAL A 36 5.62 4.32 -4.14
N CYS A 37 4.50 4.84 -4.61
CA CYS A 37 4.00 4.52 -5.95
C CYS A 37 4.99 4.95 -7.03
N GLN A 38 5.53 6.15 -6.92
CA GLN A 38 6.51 6.65 -7.89
C GLN A 38 7.78 5.82 -7.88
N ASN A 39 8.29 5.48 -6.70
CA ASN A 39 9.49 4.65 -6.59
C ASN A 39 9.26 3.25 -7.18
N LEU A 40 8.08 2.71 -7.01
CA LEU A 40 7.74 1.39 -7.55
C LEU A 40 7.83 1.38 -9.08
N ILE A 41 7.23 2.34 -9.75
CA ILE A 41 7.22 2.37 -11.22
C ILE A 41 8.58 2.74 -11.82
N GLU A 42 9.49 3.28 -11.02
CA GLU A 42 10.85 3.62 -11.45
C GLU A 42 11.83 2.47 -11.26
N LEU A 43 11.45 1.39 -10.58
CA LEU A 43 12.32 0.24 -10.42
C LEU A 43 12.54 -0.46 -11.76
N PRO A 44 13.79 -0.91 -12.04
CA PRO A 44 14.03 -1.66 -13.29
C PRO A 44 13.17 -2.91 -13.42
N GLU A 45 12.92 -3.59 -12.30
CA GLU A 45 12.11 -4.81 -12.24
C GLU A 45 10.64 -4.55 -12.64
N TRP A 46 10.16 -3.32 -12.47
CA TRP A 46 8.80 -2.95 -12.84
C TRP A 46 8.51 -3.22 -14.31
N LYS A 47 9.47 -2.91 -15.19
CA LYS A 47 9.30 -3.07 -16.63
C LYS A 47 9.26 -4.52 -17.07
N GLU A 48 9.76 -5.43 -16.23
CA GLU A 48 9.76 -6.86 -16.52
C GLU A 48 8.42 -7.52 -16.18
N LEU A 49 7.54 -6.82 -15.47
CA LEU A 49 6.24 -7.33 -15.08
C LEU A 49 5.24 -7.16 -16.23
N GLU A 50 4.32 -8.11 -16.34
CA GLU A 50 3.21 -8.00 -17.28
C GLU A 50 2.16 -7.03 -16.76
N GLY A 51 1.29 -6.53 -17.66
CA GLY A 51 0.33 -5.48 -17.34
C GLY A 51 -0.51 -5.74 -16.10
N LYS A 52 -1.02 -6.97 -15.95
CA LYS A 52 -1.86 -7.31 -14.79
C LYS A 52 -1.06 -7.36 -13.50
N GLU A 53 0.15 -7.87 -13.55
CA GLU A 53 1.04 -7.87 -12.38
C GLU A 53 1.39 -6.45 -11.95
N GLN A 54 1.63 -5.55 -12.91
CA GLN A 54 1.88 -4.15 -12.63
C GLN A 54 0.67 -3.52 -11.94
N GLU A 55 -0.53 -3.77 -12.46
CA GLU A 55 -1.77 -3.24 -11.88
C GLU A 55 -1.96 -3.68 -10.44
N VAL A 56 -1.79 -4.97 -10.18
CA VAL A 56 -1.96 -5.54 -8.84
C VAL A 56 -0.97 -4.94 -7.85
N LEU A 57 0.32 -4.88 -8.23
CA LEU A 57 1.34 -4.32 -7.35
C LEU A 57 1.15 -2.82 -7.13
N PHE A 58 0.73 -2.10 -8.18
CA PHE A 58 0.45 -0.67 -8.05
C PHE A 58 -0.68 -0.41 -7.08
N LEU A 59 -1.77 -1.18 -7.18
CA LEU A 59 -2.90 -1.04 -6.25
C LEU A 59 -2.49 -1.38 -4.82
N ALA A 60 -1.63 -2.38 -4.63
CA ALA A 60 -1.09 -2.68 -3.31
C ALA A 60 -0.31 -1.48 -2.75
N ALA A 61 0.49 -0.82 -3.58
CA ALA A 61 1.24 0.36 -3.17
C ALA A 61 0.30 1.53 -2.82
N VAL A 62 -0.74 1.75 -3.63
CA VAL A 62 -1.72 2.82 -3.39
C VAL A 62 -2.40 2.65 -2.04
N PHE A 63 -2.77 1.44 -1.69
CA PHE A 63 -3.57 1.18 -0.48
C PHE A 63 -2.78 0.61 0.70
N HIS A 64 -1.45 0.45 0.56
CA HIS A 64 -0.67 -0.24 1.60
C HIS A 64 -0.79 0.39 2.99
N ASP A 65 -0.91 1.69 3.07
CA ASP A 65 -1.00 2.42 4.33
C ASP A 65 -2.39 2.96 4.64
N ILE A 66 -3.42 2.49 3.92
CA ILE A 66 -4.79 3.03 4.11
C ILE A 66 -5.28 2.88 5.55
N GLY A 67 -4.80 1.86 6.25
CA GLY A 67 -5.16 1.64 7.65
C GLY A 67 -4.73 2.75 8.59
N LYS A 68 -3.70 3.51 8.22
CA LYS A 68 -3.19 4.59 9.08
C LYS A 68 -4.20 5.70 9.30
N ALA A 69 -5.15 5.90 8.37
CA ALA A 69 -6.22 6.88 8.56
C ALA A 69 -7.11 6.55 9.77
N PHE A 70 -7.10 5.31 10.23
CA PHE A 70 -8.02 4.82 11.26
C PHE A 70 -7.36 4.55 12.61
N CYS A 71 -6.03 4.54 12.68
CA CYS A 71 -5.34 4.12 13.90
C CYS A 71 -4.13 4.99 14.27
N THR A 72 -3.84 6.04 13.51
CA THR A 72 -2.70 6.92 13.83
C THR A 72 -3.00 7.75 15.08
N LYS A 73 -2.05 7.74 16.03
CA LYS A 73 -2.19 8.46 17.29
C LYS A 73 -0.84 8.78 17.88
N LEU A 74 -0.82 9.73 18.80
CA LEU A 74 0.38 10.04 19.58
C LEU A 74 0.59 8.97 20.65
N GLN A 75 1.79 8.42 20.68
CA GLN A 75 2.22 7.47 21.69
C GLN A 75 3.59 7.88 22.18
N ASP A 76 3.71 8.21 23.47
CA ASP A 76 4.97 8.65 24.06
C ASP A 76 5.62 9.80 23.29
N GLY A 77 4.80 10.77 22.88
CA GLY A 77 5.25 11.95 22.17
C GLY A 77 5.58 11.73 20.69
N LYS A 78 5.33 10.55 20.16
CA LYS A 78 5.60 10.21 18.76
C LYS A 78 4.34 9.70 18.07
N TRP A 79 4.22 10.00 16.79
CA TRP A 79 3.13 9.46 15.98
C TRP A 79 3.34 7.98 15.72
N ALA A 80 2.31 7.18 15.95
CA ALA A 80 2.33 5.73 15.74
C ALA A 80 1.03 5.28 15.10
N SER A 81 1.09 4.19 14.38
CA SER A 81 -0.08 3.61 13.69
C SER A 81 -0.17 2.12 14.00
N PRO A 82 -0.54 1.77 15.25
CA PRO A 82 -0.56 0.37 15.65
C PRO A 82 -1.58 -0.44 14.85
N LYS A 83 -1.15 -1.62 14.41
CA LYS A 83 -1.99 -2.57 13.65
C LYS A 83 -2.52 -2.01 12.32
N HIS A 84 -1.85 -1.01 11.75
CA HIS A 84 -2.35 -0.40 10.50
C HIS A 84 -2.42 -1.40 9.35
N THR A 85 -1.58 -2.42 9.33
CA THR A 85 -1.60 -3.43 8.26
C THR A 85 -2.85 -4.31 8.33
N ILE A 86 -3.25 -4.70 9.53
CA ILE A 86 -4.45 -5.51 9.76
C ILE A 86 -5.70 -4.69 9.41
N ILE A 87 -5.72 -3.46 9.89
CA ILE A 87 -6.82 -2.53 9.62
C ILE A 87 -6.87 -2.22 8.12
N GLY A 88 -5.71 -2.00 7.50
CA GLY A 88 -5.61 -1.72 6.07
C GLY A 88 -6.15 -2.85 5.20
N GLU A 89 -5.84 -4.10 5.56
CA GLU A 89 -6.40 -5.26 4.86
C GLU A 89 -7.92 -5.23 4.86
N LYS A 90 -8.53 -5.00 6.02
CA LYS A 90 -9.98 -4.93 6.15
C LYS A 90 -10.58 -3.76 5.39
N LYS A 91 -9.96 -2.59 5.51
CA LYS A 91 -10.48 -1.38 4.85
C LYS A 91 -10.37 -1.50 3.34
N PHE A 92 -9.28 -2.07 2.83
CA PHE A 92 -9.13 -2.30 1.40
C PHE A 92 -10.26 -3.18 0.86
N ARG A 93 -10.55 -4.30 1.54
CA ARG A 93 -11.64 -5.16 1.11
C ARG A 93 -12.97 -4.42 1.02
N GLY A 94 -13.25 -3.57 2.01
CA GLY A 94 -14.47 -2.75 2.01
C GLY A 94 -14.52 -1.75 0.86
N ILE A 95 -13.40 -1.10 0.58
CA ILE A 95 -13.29 -0.14 -0.51
C ILE A 95 -13.55 -0.84 -1.86
N ILE A 96 -12.92 -1.98 -2.09
CA ILE A 96 -13.09 -2.72 -3.34
C ILE A 96 -14.52 -3.26 -3.47
N TYR A 97 -15.10 -3.74 -2.38
CA TYR A 97 -16.48 -4.23 -2.41
C TYR A 97 -17.46 -3.12 -2.83
N ARG A 98 -17.29 -1.91 -2.30
CA ARG A 98 -18.16 -0.78 -2.64
C ARG A 98 -17.91 -0.25 -4.05
N ASN A 99 -16.76 -0.54 -4.65
CA ASN A 99 -16.37 0.00 -5.94
C ASN A 99 -15.97 -1.09 -6.92
N ILE A 100 -16.61 -2.24 -6.83
CA ILE A 100 -16.21 -3.44 -7.57
C ILE A 100 -16.16 -3.21 -9.09
N GLU A 101 -17.08 -2.42 -9.63
CA GLU A 101 -17.13 -2.14 -11.06
C GLU A 101 -15.99 -1.25 -11.53
N ASN A 102 -15.49 -0.37 -10.63
CA ASN A 102 -14.45 0.59 -10.97
C ASN A 102 -13.07 -0.02 -11.03
N TYR A 103 -12.80 -1.05 -10.22
CA TYR A 103 -11.47 -1.63 -10.13
C TYR A 103 -11.28 -2.85 -11.02
N GLY A 104 -12.35 -3.55 -11.38
CA GLY A 104 -12.28 -4.68 -12.29
C GLY A 104 -11.41 -5.84 -11.82
N LEU A 105 -11.28 -6.01 -10.50
CA LEU A 105 -10.45 -7.07 -9.93
C LEU A 105 -11.23 -8.36 -9.78
N THR A 106 -10.59 -9.49 -10.05
CA THR A 106 -11.12 -10.79 -9.69
C THR A 106 -11.05 -10.94 -8.16
N TRP A 107 -11.78 -11.94 -7.63
CA TRP A 107 -11.73 -12.22 -6.20
C TRP A 107 -10.31 -12.60 -5.76
N GLU A 108 -9.62 -13.40 -6.55
CA GLU A 108 -8.24 -13.81 -6.27
C GLU A 108 -7.28 -12.61 -6.27
N GLU A 109 -7.45 -11.70 -7.22
CA GLU A 109 -6.62 -10.49 -7.29
C GLU A 109 -6.86 -9.60 -6.07
N ARG A 110 -8.10 -9.41 -5.68
CA ARG A 110 -8.45 -8.65 -4.50
C ARG A 110 -7.81 -9.24 -3.25
N GLU A 111 -7.91 -10.56 -3.07
CA GLU A 111 -7.34 -11.23 -1.90
C GLU A 111 -5.81 -11.20 -1.92
N TYR A 112 -5.21 -11.28 -3.09
CA TYR A 112 -3.76 -11.15 -3.22
C TYR A 112 -3.30 -9.77 -2.77
N ILE A 113 -3.97 -8.72 -3.24
CA ILE A 113 -3.64 -7.34 -2.84
C ILE A 113 -3.86 -7.15 -1.34
N ALA A 114 -4.97 -7.65 -0.81
CA ALA A 114 -5.26 -7.56 0.63
C ALA A 114 -4.15 -8.18 1.46
N LYS A 115 -3.61 -9.31 1.04
CA LYS A 115 -2.50 -9.97 1.73
C LYS A 115 -1.18 -9.21 1.57
N LEU A 116 -0.95 -8.61 0.41
CA LEU A 116 0.21 -7.73 0.25
C LEU A 116 0.13 -6.54 1.20
N ILE A 117 -1.04 -5.96 1.38
CA ILE A 117 -1.26 -4.88 2.34
C ILE A 117 -0.97 -5.37 3.76
N ARG A 118 -1.50 -6.54 4.13
CA ARG A 118 -1.29 -7.13 5.44
C ARG A 118 0.20 -7.33 5.76
N TYR A 119 0.97 -7.73 4.76
CA TYR A 119 2.38 -8.09 4.93
C TYR A 119 3.32 -7.13 4.20
N HIS A 120 2.89 -5.90 3.95
CA HIS A 120 3.65 -4.97 3.10
C HIS A 120 5.04 -4.60 3.64
N GLY A 121 5.27 -4.80 4.92
CA GLY A 121 6.60 -4.58 5.48
C GLY A 121 7.68 -5.43 4.82
N THR A 122 7.30 -6.56 4.20
CA THR A 122 8.24 -7.44 3.50
C THR A 122 8.29 -7.19 2.00
N PRO A 123 7.17 -7.28 1.22
CA PRO A 123 7.25 -7.14 -0.24
C PRO A 123 7.71 -5.77 -0.71
N ILE A 124 7.18 -4.71 -0.13
CA ILE A 124 7.53 -3.34 -0.53
C ILE A 124 8.98 -3.02 -0.14
N TRP A 125 9.42 -3.49 1.02
CA TRP A 125 10.80 -3.39 1.44
C TRP A 125 11.75 -4.14 0.50
N ALA A 126 11.33 -5.31 0.05
CA ALA A 126 12.12 -6.11 -0.88
C ALA A 126 12.36 -5.34 -2.19
N TRP A 127 11.31 -4.71 -2.73
CA TRP A 127 11.43 -3.88 -3.91
C TRP A 127 12.41 -2.74 -3.68
N ALA A 128 12.27 -2.02 -2.56
CA ALA A 128 13.16 -0.91 -2.23
C ALA A 128 14.61 -1.35 -2.06
N LYS A 129 14.84 -2.55 -1.56
CA LYS A 129 16.17 -3.11 -1.35
C LYS A 129 16.67 -3.97 -2.51
N ARG A 130 15.90 -4.07 -3.58
CA ARG A 130 16.22 -4.88 -4.76
C ARG A 130 16.37 -6.37 -4.45
N ARG A 131 15.50 -6.87 -3.57
CA ARG A 131 15.39 -8.30 -3.24
C ARG A 131 13.95 -8.78 -3.40
N PRO A 132 13.25 -8.37 -4.49
CA PRO A 132 11.80 -8.59 -4.59
C PRO A 132 11.43 -10.06 -4.71
N GLU A 133 12.20 -10.85 -5.45
CA GLU A 133 11.89 -12.25 -5.72
C GLU A 133 11.76 -13.09 -4.46
N PHE A 134 12.73 -12.94 -3.55
CA PHE A 134 12.75 -13.72 -2.32
C PHE A 134 11.56 -13.40 -1.41
N ASP A 135 11.29 -12.11 -1.24
CA ASP A 135 10.25 -11.69 -0.29
C ASP A 135 8.85 -11.83 -0.87
N LEU A 136 8.71 -11.67 -2.19
CA LEU A 136 7.43 -11.96 -2.85
C LEU A 136 7.07 -13.43 -2.76
N LEU A 137 8.06 -14.32 -2.86
CA LEU A 137 7.85 -15.74 -2.68
C LEU A 137 7.36 -16.06 -1.28
N LYS A 138 7.98 -15.48 -0.25
CA LYS A 138 7.55 -15.65 1.14
C LYS A 138 6.13 -15.13 1.37
N ALA A 139 5.83 -13.95 0.83
CA ALA A 139 4.50 -13.40 0.93
C ALA A 139 3.47 -14.28 0.21
N SER A 140 3.86 -14.81 -0.95
CA SER A 140 3.02 -15.72 -1.72
C SER A 140 2.74 -17.01 -0.95
N GLU A 141 3.74 -17.58 -0.29
CA GLU A 141 3.54 -18.78 0.52
C GLU A 141 2.58 -18.56 1.68
N SER A 142 2.62 -17.38 2.29
CA SER A 142 1.70 -17.06 3.39
C SER A 142 0.27 -16.78 2.91
N ILE A 143 0.07 -16.54 1.62
CA ILE A 143 -1.23 -16.30 1.00
C ILE A 143 -1.86 -17.62 0.54
N SER A 144 -1.05 -18.56 0.15
CA SER A 144 -1.53 -19.86 -0.32
C SER A 144 -1.76 -20.81 0.83
#